data_9e853bbedd2d30356181475737e68507
#
_entry.id   9e853bbedd2d30356181475737e68507
#
_cell.length_a   1.000
_cell.length_b   1.000
_cell.length_c   1.000
_cell.angle_alpha   90.00
_cell.angle_beta   90.00
_cell.angle_gamma   90.00
#
_symmetry.space_group_name_H-M   'P 1'
#
loop_
_entity.id
_entity.type
_entity.pdbx_description
1 polymer ?
#
loop_
_entity_poly.entity_id
_entity_poly.type
_entity_poly.pdbx_seq_one_letter_code
_entity_poly.pdbx_strand_id
1 'polypeptide(L)'
;MRRTWGSLFRRAREPFGFGAGPRPAITTPPYPQTTNELSVTIGDVRTCEHCSAPLKPWARADARFCSTRCRVAHHRATQTHALQVLPAELISRPRWVNHIDKRPVCSRTGRWASVTDPSTWSTHAAASATGAPLGFVLGDGIGCIDLDGCLDEHGIPNEAARALLAYYEGSYVEVSPSGRGLHIWGTAAPQRGFKRTWRGQRIEFYSQGRYITVTENVYQDGTLAPL
;
A
#
# COMPACT_ATOMS: atom_id res chain seq x y z
N MET A 1 0.00 13.12 20.40
CA MET A 1 1.48 13.29 20.31
C MET A 1 1.86 13.36 18.85
N ARG A 2 2.46 14.46 18.40
CA ARG A 2 2.91 14.59 17.01
C ARG A 2 4.12 13.68 16.80
N ARG A 3 3.94 12.61 16.05
CA ARG A 3 5.06 11.76 15.61
C ARG A 3 5.79 12.51 14.49
N THR A 4 7.01 12.94 14.73
CA THR A 4 7.82 13.66 13.74
C THR A 4 8.85 12.72 13.12
N TRP A 5 9.27 12.99 11.89
CA TRP A 5 10.35 12.29 11.19
C TRP A 5 11.61 12.09 12.06
N GLY A 6 11.91 13.05 12.92
CA GLY A 6 13.04 12.97 13.84
C GLY A 6 12.92 11.84 14.87
N SER A 7 11.72 11.38 15.23
CA SER A 7 11.54 10.29 16.18
C SER A 7 11.76 8.92 15.55
N LEU A 8 11.36 8.74 14.28
CA LEU A 8 11.56 7.48 13.54
C LEU A 8 13.07 7.17 13.40
N PHE A 9 13.88 8.17 13.01
CA PHE A 9 15.31 7.96 12.78
C PHE A 9 16.15 7.88 14.07
N ARG A 10 15.69 8.44 15.19
CA ARG A 10 16.39 8.35 16.48
C ARG A 10 16.21 6.98 17.15
N ARG A 11 15.06 6.31 17.02
CA ARG A 11 14.85 4.98 17.61
C ARG A 11 15.65 3.86 16.93
N ALA A 12 16.12 4.06 15.71
CA ALA A 12 16.91 3.07 14.96
C ALA A 12 18.38 2.93 15.43
N ARG A 13 18.81 3.63 16.48
CA ARG A 13 20.20 3.61 16.97
C ARG A 13 20.48 2.69 18.16
N GLU A 14 19.50 1.99 18.70
CA GLU A 14 19.74 1.05 19.79
C GLU A 14 20.06 -0.35 19.26
N PRO A 15 21.25 -0.91 19.50
CA PRO A 15 21.53 -2.30 19.18
C PRO A 15 20.82 -3.20 20.20
N PHE A 16 19.94 -4.06 19.74
CA PHE A 16 19.42 -5.16 20.56
C PHE A 16 20.58 -6.11 20.87
N GLY A 17 21.09 -6.03 22.10
CA GLY A 17 22.02 -7.00 22.65
C GLY A 17 21.25 -8.31 22.94
N PHE A 18 21.53 -9.35 22.15
CA PHE A 18 21.10 -10.69 22.48
C PHE A 18 22.03 -11.25 23.56
N GLY A 19 21.59 -11.20 24.82
CA GLY A 19 22.20 -11.97 25.91
C GLY A 19 21.89 -13.46 25.72
N ALA A 20 22.89 -14.26 25.45
CA ALA A 20 22.79 -15.71 25.47
C ALA A 20 22.71 -16.23 26.90
N GLY A 21 21.51 -16.59 27.35
CA GLY A 21 21.30 -17.33 28.60
C GLY A 21 21.49 -18.84 28.38
N PRO A 22 21.93 -19.62 29.40
CA PRO A 22 22.20 -21.04 29.25
C PRO A 22 20.92 -21.86 29.05
N ARG A 23 20.96 -22.81 28.11
CA ARG A 23 19.87 -23.76 27.82
C ARG A 23 19.74 -24.75 28.96
N PRO A 24 18.51 -25.04 29.45
CA PRO A 24 18.29 -26.17 30.34
C PRO A 24 18.33 -27.51 29.57
N ALA A 25 18.90 -28.52 30.23
CA ALA A 25 18.99 -29.89 29.71
C ALA A 25 17.61 -30.54 29.62
N ILE A 26 17.31 -31.12 28.44
CA ILE A 26 16.06 -31.84 28.20
C ILE A 26 16.33 -33.31 28.54
N THR A 27 15.72 -33.82 29.61
CA THR A 27 15.62 -35.24 29.91
C THR A 27 14.42 -35.83 29.18
N THR A 28 14.65 -36.78 28.29
CA THR A 28 13.63 -37.55 27.57
C THR A 28 13.10 -38.69 28.44
N PRO A 29 11.78 -38.84 28.64
CA PRO A 29 11.20 -40.08 29.16
C PRO A 29 10.95 -41.09 28.03
N PRO A 30 10.86 -42.41 28.35
CA PRO A 30 10.82 -43.47 27.36
C PRO A 30 9.47 -43.61 26.66
N TYR A 31 9.54 -43.98 25.39
CA TYR A 31 8.45 -44.28 24.47
C TYR A 31 7.58 -45.43 24.92
N PRO A 32 6.25 -45.37 24.85
CA PRO A 32 5.42 -46.57 24.66
C PRO A 32 5.03 -46.71 23.19
N GLN A 33 5.09 -47.94 22.75
CA GLN A 33 4.84 -48.39 21.38
C GLN A 33 3.34 -48.48 21.05
N THR A 34 3.05 -48.19 19.77
CA THR A 34 1.98 -48.71 18.92
C THR A 34 0.52 -48.39 19.27
N THR A 35 -0.06 -47.51 18.50
CA THR A 35 -1.36 -47.76 17.86
C THR A 35 -1.33 -47.17 16.45
N ASN A 36 -1.76 -47.97 15.51
CA ASN A 36 -1.84 -47.74 14.09
C ASN A 36 -3.01 -46.74 13.85
N GLU A 37 -2.76 -45.43 13.91
CA GLU A 37 -3.73 -44.45 13.49
C GLU A 37 -3.50 -44.12 12.02
N LEU A 38 -4.47 -44.52 11.20
CA LEU A 38 -4.63 -44.11 9.83
C LEU A 38 -4.64 -42.57 9.80
N SER A 39 -3.51 -41.96 9.47
CA SER A 39 -3.45 -40.51 9.14
C SER A 39 -4.27 -40.32 7.87
N VAL A 40 -5.55 -39.98 8.05
CA VAL A 40 -6.34 -39.34 6.98
C VAL A 40 -5.74 -37.99 6.79
N THR A 41 -4.91 -37.81 5.79
CA THR A 41 -4.53 -36.49 5.27
C THR A 41 -5.82 -35.85 4.81
N ILE A 42 -6.33 -34.94 5.64
CA ILE A 42 -7.40 -34.02 5.22
C ILE A 42 -6.77 -33.17 4.13
N GLY A 43 -7.06 -33.54 2.86
CA GLY A 43 -6.63 -32.74 1.71
C GLY A 43 -7.11 -31.30 1.91
N ASP A 44 -6.28 -30.35 1.53
CA ASP A 44 -6.58 -28.92 1.61
C ASP A 44 -8.00 -28.64 1.07
N VAL A 45 -8.92 -28.35 1.98
CA VAL A 45 -10.32 -28.03 1.63
C VAL A 45 -10.30 -26.64 0.99
N ARG A 46 -10.39 -26.60 -0.34
CA ARG A 46 -10.51 -25.33 -1.07
C ARG A 46 -11.79 -24.60 -0.63
N THR A 47 -11.66 -23.33 -0.32
CA THR A 47 -12.76 -22.48 0.15
C THR A 47 -13.14 -21.41 -0.89
N CYS A 48 -14.37 -20.95 -0.81
CA CYS A 48 -14.90 -19.88 -1.64
C CYS A 48 -14.28 -18.53 -1.24
N GLU A 49 -13.70 -17.80 -2.17
CA GLU A 49 -13.05 -16.50 -1.92
C GLU A 49 -14.02 -15.40 -1.44
N HIS A 50 -15.35 -15.61 -1.59
CA HIS A 50 -16.32 -14.62 -1.12
C HIS A 50 -16.92 -14.96 0.24
N CYS A 51 -17.28 -16.21 0.51
CA CYS A 51 -18.03 -16.59 1.71
C CYS A 51 -17.28 -17.61 2.59
N SER A 52 -16.05 -17.98 2.23
CA SER A 52 -15.19 -18.94 2.92
C SER A 52 -15.78 -20.34 3.10
N ALA A 53 -16.98 -20.61 2.53
CA ALA A 53 -17.56 -21.96 2.55
C ALA A 53 -16.70 -22.92 1.71
N PRO A 54 -16.60 -24.21 2.09
CA PRO A 54 -15.86 -25.19 1.32
C PRO A 54 -16.47 -25.35 -0.09
N LEU A 55 -15.59 -25.44 -1.09
CA LEU A 55 -15.99 -25.73 -2.45
C LEU A 55 -16.40 -27.20 -2.54
N LYS A 56 -17.37 -27.50 -3.45
CA LYS A 56 -17.83 -28.87 -3.67
C LYS A 56 -16.66 -29.76 -4.13
N PRO A 57 -16.55 -31.01 -3.68
CA PRO A 57 -15.46 -31.91 -4.07
C PRO A 57 -15.30 -32.09 -5.58
N TRP A 58 -16.39 -31.95 -6.34
CA TRP A 58 -16.41 -32.04 -7.81
C TRP A 58 -16.31 -30.69 -8.51
N ALA A 59 -16.05 -29.60 -7.79
CA ALA A 59 -15.79 -28.30 -8.40
C ALA A 59 -14.52 -28.38 -9.25
N ARG A 60 -14.51 -27.67 -10.40
CA ARG A 60 -13.33 -27.60 -11.27
C ARG A 60 -12.10 -27.18 -10.46
N ALA A 61 -10.90 -27.60 -10.91
CA ALA A 61 -9.65 -27.30 -10.21
C ALA A 61 -9.41 -25.79 -10.08
N ASP A 62 -9.86 -24.98 -11.05
CA ASP A 62 -9.77 -23.53 -11.11
C ASP A 62 -10.96 -22.81 -10.43
N ALA A 63 -11.89 -23.54 -9.81
CA ALA A 63 -13.05 -22.92 -9.17
C ALA A 63 -12.62 -22.10 -7.94
N ARG A 64 -12.96 -20.83 -7.95
CA ARG A 64 -12.71 -19.85 -6.88
C ARG A 64 -13.94 -19.56 -6.03
N PHE A 65 -15.15 -19.89 -6.53
CA PHE A 65 -16.44 -19.55 -5.89
C PHE A 65 -17.36 -20.75 -5.81
N CYS A 66 -18.07 -20.89 -4.69
CA CYS A 66 -19.02 -21.99 -4.47
C CYS A 66 -20.29 -21.88 -5.32
N SER A 67 -20.60 -20.70 -5.87
CA SER A 67 -21.79 -20.42 -6.67
C SER A 67 -21.62 -19.19 -7.55
N THR A 68 -22.47 -19.07 -8.59
CA THR A 68 -22.56 -17.86 -9.41
C THR A 68 -22.93 -16.63 -8.57
N ARG A 69 -23.74 -16.80 -7.53
CA ARG A 69 -24.10 -15.71 -6.60
C ARG A 69 -22.84 -15.18 -5.88
N CYS A 70 -21.98 -16.04 -5.38
CA CYS A 70 -20.73 -15.63 -4.72
C CYS A 70 -19.77 -14.97 -5.70
N ARG A 71 -19.66 -15.48 -6.94
CA ARG A 71 -18.84 -14.84 -7.99
C ARG A 71 -19.32 -13.42 -8.30
N VAL A 72 -20.64 -13.24 -8.48
CA VAL A 72 -21.23 -11.92 -8.76
C VAL A 72 -21.11 -11.00 -7.54
N ALA A 73 -21.34 -11.52 -6.32
CA ALA A 73 -21.20 -10.75 -5.10
C ALA A 73 -19.75 -10.29 -4.86
N HIS A 74 -18.76 -11.18 -5.09
CA HIS A 74 -17.35 -10.84 -5.04
C HIS A 74 -16.98 -9.78 -6.07
N HIS A 75 -17.43 -9.97 -7.33
CA HIS A 75 -17.20 -8.99 -8.40
C HIS A 75 -17.82 -7.62 -8.09
N ARG A 76 -19.06 -7.61 -7.54
CA ARG A 76 -19.71 -6.37 -7.09
C ARG A 76 -18.94 -5.73 -5.91
N ALA A 77 -18.52 -6.52 -4.93
CA ALA A 77 -17.74 -6.02 -3.80
C ALA A 77 -16.40 -5.41 -4.26
N THR A 78 -15.68 -6.08 -5.18
CA THR A 78 -14.46 -5.55 -5.77
C THR A 78 -14.72 -4.31 -6.63
N GLN A 79 -15.84 -4.24 -7.37
CA GLN A 79 -16.22 -3.02 -8.09
C GLN A 79 -16.68 -1.89 -7.17
N THR A 80 -17.36 -2.19 -6.06
CA THR A 80 -17.78 -1.16 -5.07
C THR A 80 -16.57 -0.63 -4.30
N HIS A 81 -15.56 -1.45 -4.03
CA HIS A 81 -14.25 -0.99 -3.55
C HIS A 81 -13.50 -0.18 -4.62
N ALA A 82 -13.66 -0.51 -5.92
CA ALA A 82 -13.09 0.27 -7.01
C ALA A 82 -13.74 1.66 -7.17
N LEU A 83 -14.90 1.92 -6.56
CA LEU A 83 -15.61 3.20 -6.66
C LEU A 83 -15.15 4.26 -5.64
N GLN A 84 -14.31 3.91 -4.65
CA GLN A 84 -13.70 4.89 -3.74
C GLN A 84 -12.34 4.41 -3.22
N VAL A 85 -11.43 4.20 -4.15
CA VAL A 85 -10.06 3.73 -3.91
C VAL A 85 -9.20 4.80 -3.24
N LEU A 86 -9.50 6.08 -3.49
CA LEU A 86 -8.74 7.20 -2.97
C LEU A 86 -9.38 7.80 -1.70
N PRO A 87 -8.58 8.26 -0.72
CA PRO A 87 -9.08 9.02 0.42
C PRO A 87 -9.92 10.23 -0.02
N ALA A 88 -11.05 10.44 0.66
CA ALA A 88 -11.96 11.55 0.36
C ALA A 88 -11.26 12.91 0.45
N GLU A 89 -10.27 13.04 1.32
CA GLU A 89 -9.45 14.24 1.49
C GLU A 89 -8.63 14.56 0.24
N LEU A 90 -8.13 13.56 -0.49
CA LEU A 90 -7.47 13.78 -1.78
C LEU A 90 -8.48 14.19 -2.85
N ILE A 91 -9.59 13.45 -2.96
CA ILE A 91 -10.63 13.68 -3.97
C ILE A 91 -11.22 15.08 -3.85
N SER A 92 -11.43 15.57 -2.62
CA SER A 92 -12.03 16.89 -2.36
C SER A 92 -11.15 18.08 -2.73
N ARG A 93 -9.83 17.89 -2.93
CA ARG A 93 -8.90 18.96 -3.25
C ARG A 93 -8.85 19.23 -4.76
N PRO A 94 -8.99 20.49 -5.23
CA PRO A 94 -8.87 20.82 -6.65
C PRO A 94 -7.39 20.94 -7.09
N ARG A 95 -6.59 19.91 -6.81
CA ARG A 95 -5.14 19.89 -7.05
C ARG A 95 -4.71 18.79 -8.02
N TRP A 96 -5.65 18.35 -8.87
CA TRP A 96 -5.43 17.24 -9.79
C TRP A 96 -4.93 17.72 -11.14
N VAL A 97 -4.05 16.92 -11.71
CA VAL A 97 -3.51 17.08 -13.06
C VAL A 97 -3.52 15.71 -13.74
N ASN A 98 -3.42 15.67 -15.05
CA ASN A 98 -3.00 14.48 -15.76
C ASN A 98 -1.49 14.53 -16.00
N HIS A 99 -0.89 13.48 -16.52
CA HIS A 99 0.50 13.53 -16.93
C HIS A 99 0.78 12.74 -18.22
N ILE A 100 1.80 13.17 -18.95
CA ILE A 100 2.37 12.50 -20.12
C ILE A 100 3.87 12.40 -19.85
N ASP A 101 4.43 11.20 -19.90
CA ASP A 101 5.87 10.96 -19.66
C ASP A 101 6.40 11.63 -18.40
N LYS A 102 5.65 11.50 -17.29
CA LYS A 102 5.96 12.13 -15.99
C LYS A 102 5.99 13.67 -15.99
N ARG A 103 5.41 14.31 -16.99
CA ARG A 103 5.22 15.76 -17.03
C ARG A 103 3.75 16.11 -16.78
N PRO A 104 3.44 17.01 -15.84
CA PRO A 104 2.05 17.33 -15.53
C PRO A 104 1.37 18.13 -16.65
N VAL A 105 0.11 17.79 -16.90
CA VAL A 105 -0.74 18.37 -17.94
C VAL A 105 -2.05 18.85 -17.30
N CYS A 106 -2.50 20.03 -17.65
CA CYS A 106 -3.79 20.56 -17.25
C CYS A 106 -4.92 19.75 -17.91
N SER A 107 -5.75 19.10 -17.12
CA SER A 107 -6.86 18.24 -17.58
C SER A 107 -7.88 18.95 -18.48
N ARG A 108 -8.03 20.28 -18.30
CA ARG A 108 -9.00 21.08 -19.04
C ARG A 108 -8.48 21.54 -20.41
N THR A 109 -7.18 21.81 -20.54
CA THR A 109 -6.61 22.46 -21.72
C THR A 109 -5.65 21.60 -22.51
N GLY A 110 -5.16 20.46 -21.94
CA GLY A 110 -4.13 19.64 -22.52
C GLY A 110 -2.73 20.28 -22.56
N ARG A 111 -2.56 21.51 -22.00
CA ARG A 111 -1.27 22.20 -21.91
C ARG A 111 -0.49 21.76 -20.69
N TRP A 112 0.82 22.01 -20.66
CA TRP A 112 1.65 21.73 -19.50
C TRP A 112 1.10 22.46 -18.25
N ALA A 113 1.00 21.71 -17.14
CA ALA A 113 0.59 22.25 -15.86
C ALA A 113 1.84 22.62 -15.04
N SER A 114 1.67 23.61 -14.16
CA SER A 114 2.68 24.03 -13.20
C SER A 114 2.34 23.49 -11.81
N VAL A 115 3.34 23.02 -11.06
CA VAL A 115 3.16 22.60 -9.65
C VAL A 115 3.02 23.80 -8.69
N THR A 116 3.16 25.02 -9.19
CA THR A 116 3.05 26.26 -8.40
C THR A 116 1.93 27.18 -8.88
N ASP A 117 1.25 26.84 -9.97
CA ASP A 117 0.15 27.62 -10.53
C ASP A 117 -1.19 26.87 -10.41
N PRO A 118 -2.04 27.22 -9.41
CA PRO A 118 -3.33 26.56 -9.20
C PRO A 118 -4.30 26.69 -10.39
N SER A 119 -4.13 27.69 -11.26
CA SER A 119 -4.98 27.86 -12.45
C SER A 119 -4.83 26.70 -13.45
N THR A 120 -3.73 25.94 -13.37
CA THR A 120 -3.45 24.77 -14.22
C THR A 120 -3.95 23.46 -13.64
N TRP A 121 -4.49 23.45 -12.43
CA TRP A 121 -5.00 22.25 -11.77
C TRP A 121 -6.50 22.08 -12.01
N SER A 122 -7.03 20.92 -11.64
CA SER A 122 -8.43 20.53 -11.86
C SER A 122 -9.00 19.86 -10.61
N THR A 123 -10.29 19.60 -10.61
CA THR A 123 -10.91 18.67 -9.67
C THR A 123 -10.56 17.22 -10.04
N HIS A 124 -10.67 16.30 -9.10
CA HIS A 124 -10.52 14.86 -9.35
C HIS A 124 -11.44 14.40 -10.50
N ALA A 125 -12.72 14.75 -10.43
CA ALA A 125 -13.71 14.37 -11.45
C ALA A 125 -13.30 14.83 -12.87
N ALA A 126 -12.80 16.08 -13.01
CA ALA A 126 -12.36 16.58 -14.31
C ALA A 126 -11.10 15.89 -14.84
N ALA A 127 -10.16 15.56 -13.93
CA ALA A 127 -8.94 14.84 -14.32
C ALA A 127 -9.24 13.38 -14.69
N SER A 128 -10.07 12.68 -13.91
CA SER A 128 -10.45 11.28 -14.17
C SER A 128 -11.27 11.14 -15.46
N ALA A 129 -12.12 12.10 -15.77
CA ALA A 129 -12.96 12.09 -16.99
C ALA A 129 -12.14 12.09 -18.29
N THR A 130 -10.86 12.48 -18.25
CA THR A 130 -9.99 12.45 -19.43
C THR A 130 -9.54 11.04 -19.81
N GLY A 131 -9.59 10.08 -18.89
CA GLY A 131 -9.02 8.74 -19.05
C GLY A 131 -7.47 8.70 -19.08
N ALA A 132 -6.81 9.85 -18.93
CA ALA A 132 -5.34 9.93 -18.88
C ALA A 132 -4.82 9.67 -17.46
N PRO A 133 -3.56 9.22 -17.29
CA PRO A 133 -2.97 8.97 -15.99
C PRO A 133 -3.05 10.19 -15.06
N LEU A 134 -3.36 9.93 -13.79
CA LEU A 134 -3.61 10.95 -12.76
C LEU A 134 -2.34 11.37 -12.03
N GLY A 135 -2.35 12.59 -11.55
CA GLY A 135 -1.34 13.13 -10.64
C GLY A 135 -1.97 14.14 -9.69
N PHE A 136 -1.42 14.22 -8.49
CA PHE A 136 -1.86 15.16 -7.46
C PHE A 136 -0.73 16.14 -7.12
N VAL A 137 -1.01 17.45 -7.17
CA VAL A 137 -0.04 18.48 -6.81
C VAL A 137 -0.03 18.67 -5.30
N LEU A 138 1.09 18.31 -4.66
CA LEU A 138 1.26 18.39 -3.20
C LEU A 138 1.14 19.79 -2.66
N GLY A 139 0.65 19.88 -1.44
CA GLY A 139 0.37 21.12 -0.70
C GLY A 139 -0.96 21.02 0.02
N ASP A 140 -1.38 22.12 0.64
CA ASP A 140 -2.65 22.22 1.37
C ASP A 140 -2.78 21.13 2.44
N GLY A 141 -1.70 20.89 3.18
CA GLY A 141 -1.65 19.89 4.25
C GLY A 141 -1.45 18.46 3.80
N ILE A 142 -1.25 18.18 2.50
CA ILE A 142 -1.03 16.84 1.95
C ILE A 142 0.45 16.63 1.64
N GLY A 143 0.99 15.51 2.09
CA GLY A 143 2.34 15.05 1.79
C GLY A 143 2.36 13.60 1.26
N CYS A 144 3.51 13.23 0.74
CA CYS A 144 3.75 11.87 0.24
C CYS A 144 5.19 11.43 0.54
N ILE A 145 5.32 10.18 0.97
CA ILE A 145 6.60 9.46 1.04
C ILE A 145 6.65 8.54 -0.17
N ASP A 146 7.71 8.69 -0.95
CA ASP A 146 7.99 7.86 -2.12
C ASP A 146 9.14 6.89 -1.79
N LEU A 147 8.88 5.59 -1.93
CA LEU A 147 9.81 4.50 -1.69
C LEU A 147 10.14 3.81 -3.01
N ASP A 148 11.22 4.23 -3.64
CA ASP A 148 11.66 3.65 -4.90
C ASP A 148 12.24 2.23 -4.73
N GLY A 149 11.80 1.29 -5.60
CA GLY A 149 12.39 -0.05 -5.70
C GLY A 149 12.30 -0.89 -4.43
N CYS A 150 11.28 -0.66 -3.61
CA CYS A 150 11.09 -1.36 -2.33
C CYS A 150 10.32 -2.68 -2.44
N LEU A 151 9.68 -2.96 -3.58
CA LEU A 151 8.95 -4.18 -3.86
C LEU A 151 9.77 -5.11 -4.76
N ASP A 152 9.73 -6.41 -4.46
CA ASP A 152 10.26 -7.45 -5.34
C ASP A 152 9.30 -7.77 -6.51
N GLU A 153 9.63 -8.78 -7.31
CA GLU A 153 8.83 -9.22 -8.46
C GLU A 153 7.45 -9.79 -8.08
N HIS A 154 7.26 -10.16 -6.81
CA HIS A 154 6.00 -10.67 -6.25
C HIS A 154 5.22 -9.57 -5.51
N GLY A 155 5.70 -8.33 -5.51
CA GLY A 155 5.09 -7.22 -4.78
C GLY A 155 5.36 -7.26 -3.26
N ILE A 156 6.35 -8.03 -2.81
CA ILE A 156 6.70 -8.15 -1.40
C ILE A 156 7.68 -7.02 -1.02
N PRO A 157 7.37 -6.20 0.01
CA PRO A 157 8.22 -5.11 0.44
C PRO A 157 9.47 -5.61 1.18
N ASN A 158 10.58 -4.94 0.98
CA ASN A 158 11.81 -5.18 1.73
C ASN A 158 11.64 -4.82 3.24
N GLU A 159 12.64 -5.14 4.06
CA GLU A 159 12.57 -4.93 5.51
C GLU A 159 12.33 -3.46 5.90
N ALA A 160 13.01 -2.53 5.22
CA ALA A 160 12.84 -1.10 5.49
C ALA A 160 11.43 -0.63 5.15
N ALA A 161 10.89 -1.03 4.00
CA ALA A 161 9.52 -0.69 3.60
C ALA A 161 8.48 -1.28 4.56
N ARG A 162 8.65 -2.55 5.00
CA ARG A 162 7.78 -3.15 6.03
C ARG A 162 7.77 -2.37 7.33
N ALA A 163 8.94 -1.93 7.80
CA ALA A 163 9.04 -1.12 9.02
C ALA A 163 8.35 0.25 8.87
N LEU A 164 8.43 0.88 7.69
CA LEU A 164 7.72 2.12 7.39
C LEU A 164 6.21 1.92 7.30
N LEU A 165 5.75 0.86 6.63
CA LEU A 165 4.33 0.51 6.55
C LEU A 165 3.73 0.27 7.94
N ALA A 166 4.45 -0.46 8.82
CA ALA A 166 4.02 -0.65 10.21
C ALA A 166 4.01 0.65 11.02
N TYR A 167 4.93 1.59 10.74
CA TYR A 167 4.94 2.90 11.41
C TYR A 167 3.79 3.80 10.96
N TYR A 168 3.41 3.70 9.67
CA TYR A 168 2.29 4.42 9.06
C TYR A 168 1.06 3.51 8.87
N GLU A 169 0.85 2.58 9.81
CA GLU A 169 -0.35 1.73 9.80
C GLU A 169 -1.62 2.58 9.74
N GLY A 170 -2.56 2.17 8.87
CA GLY A 170 -3.79 2.92 8.61
C GLY A 170 -3.65 4.10 7.65
N SER A 171 -2.45 4.40 7.11
CA SER A 171 -2.29 5.34 6.02
C SER A 171 -2.66 4.70 4.68
N TYR A 172 -3.20 5.50 3.77
CA TYR A 172 -3.39 5.08 2.38
C TYR A 172 -2.05 4.92 1.68
N VAL A 173 -1.82 3.76 1.09
CA VAL A 173 -0.60 3.44 0.34
C VAL A 173 -0.97 2.84 -1.01
N GLU A 174 -0.35 3.33 -2.08
CA GLU A 174 -0.48 2.78 -3.42
C GLU A 174 0.85 2.29 -3.99
N VAL A 175 0.78 1.36 -4.93
CA VAL A 175 1.95 0.95 -5.70
C VAL A 175 2.29 2.04 -6.71
N SER A 176 3.55 2.43 -6.78
CA SER A 176 4.02 3.45 -7.73
C SER A 176 3.90 2.99 -9.19
N PRO A 177 3.93 3.88 -10.18
CA PRO A 177 3.78 3.52 -11.60
C PRO A 177 4.79 2.50 -12.13
N SER A 178 5.93 2.36 -11.46
CA SER A 178 6.94 1.35 -11.84
C SER A 178 6.55 -0.08 -11.47
N GLY A 179 5.52 -0.26 -10.63
CA GLY A 179 5.15 -1.54 -10.03
C GLY A 179 6.12 -2.04 -8.95
N ARG A 180 7.20 -1.29 -8.66
CA ARG A 180 8.27 -1.70 -7.74
C ARG A 180 8.49 -0.76 -6.57
N GLY A 181 7.72 0.31 -6.46
CA GLY A 181 7.78 1.29 -5.39
C GLY A 181 6.44 1.49 -4.71
N LEU A 182 6.43 2.27 -3.65
CA LEU A 182 5.23 2.61 -2.88
C LEU A 182 5.15 4.12 -2.65
N HIS A 183 3.94 4.67 -2.75
CA HIS A 183 3.59 6.01 -2.31
C HIS A 183 2.78 5.90 -1.01
N ILE A 184 3.30 6.40 0.11
CA ILE A 184 2.56 6.51 1.37
C ILE A 184 2.03 7.94 1.45
N TRP A 185 0.71 8.09 1.46
CA TRP A 185 0.03 9.38 1.48
C TRP A 185 -0.39 9.73 2.91
N GLY A 186 -0.31 11.01 3.24
CA GLY A 186 -0.72 11.48 4.55
C GLY A 186 -0.80 12.98 4.67
N THR A 187 -1.12 13.46 5.87
CA THR A 187 -1.12 14.88 6.18
C THR A 187 0.28 15.33 6.57
N ALA A 188 0.70 16.50 6.08
CA ALA A 188 2.02 17.06 6.40
C ALA A 188 1.99 18.58 6.33
N ALA A 189 2.68 19.23 7.28
CA ALA A 189 2.94 20.65 7.19
C ALA A 189 3.83 20.97 5.96
N PRO A 190 3.66 22.13 5.32
CA PRO A 190 4.52 22.55 4.23
C PRO A 190 5.99 22.59 4.68
N GLN A 191 6.84 21.84 3.98
CA GLN A 191 8.29 21.84 4.22
C GLN A 191 9.05 21.50 2.95
N ARG A 192 10.35 21.81 2.95
CA ARG A 192 11.25 21.43 1.86
C ARG A 192 11.29 19.90 1.75
N GLY A 193 11.10 19.36 0.56
CA GLY A 193 11.28 17.94 0.27
C GLY A 193 12.71 17.50 0.54
N PHE A 194 12.89 16.24 0.88
CA PHE A 194 14.19 15.63 1.12
C PHE A 194 14.29 14.23 0.54
N LYS A 195 15.54 13.79 0.32
CA LYS A 195 15.88 12.42 -0.05
C LYS A 195 16.84 11.88 1.00
N ARG A 196 16.61 10.68 1.46
CA ARG A 196 17.45 9.98 2.46
C ARG A 196 17.54 8.50 2.17
N THR A 197 18.59 7.88 2.65
CA THR A 197 18.70 6.42 2.71
C THR A 197 18.53 5.97 4.16
N TRP A 198 17.67 5.00 4.39
CA TRP A 198 17.44 4.41 5.69
C TRP A 198 17.34 2.88 5.55
N ARG A 199 18.15 2.13 6.27
CA ARG A 199 18.31 0.67 6.14
C ARG A 199 18.49 0.21 4.70
N GLY A 200 19.29 0.95 3.92
CA GLY A 200 19.49 0.68 2.49
C GLY A 200 18.36 1.11 1.56
N GLN A 201 17.18 1.49 2.07
CA GLN A 201 16.06 1.97 1.29
C GLN A 201 16.15 3.47 1.03
N ARG A 202 16.05 3.86 -0.24
CA ARG A 202 15.93 5.27 -0.64
C ARG A 202 14.51 5.76 -0.33
N ILE A 203 14.41 6.85 0.42
CA ILE A 203 13.17 7.48 0.86
C ILE A 203 13.17 8.92 0.35
N GLU A 204 12.14 9.29 -0.37
CA GLU A 204 11.89 10.67 -0.75
C GLU A 204 10.61 11.15 -0.03
N PHE A 205 10.63 12.36 0.49
CA PHE A 205 9.46 12.99 1.11
C PHE A 205 9.20 14.33 0.47
N TYR A 206 7.93 14.61 0.22
CA TYR A 206 7.47 15.88 -0.35
C TYR A 206 6.13 16.27 0.28
N SER A 207 5.94 17.58 0.53
CA SER A 207 4.67 18.16 0.97
C SER A 207 4.28 19.43 0.22
N GLN A 208 5.12 19.87 -0.73
CA GLN A 208 4.84 21.02 -1.61
C GLN A 208 5.79 21.07 -2.81
N GLY A 209 5.45 21.88 -3.80
CA GLY A 209 6.31 22.18 -4.95
C GLY A 209 6.56 20.99 -5.87
N ARG A 210 5.75 19.96 -5.80
CA ARG A 210 5.85 18.74 -6.59
C ARG A 210 4.46 18.15 -6.84
N TYR A 211 4.29 17.42 -7.94
CA TYR A 211 3.17 16.51 -8.07
C TYR A 211 3.66 15.07 -7.93
N ILE A 212 2.79 14.21 -7.46
CA ILE A 212 2.98 12.76 -7.39
C ILE A 212 1.98 12.11 -8.34
N THR A 213 2.44 11.13 -9.11
CA THR A 213 1.56 10.30 -9.92
C THR A 213 0.65 9.46 -9.01
N VAL A 214 -0.63 9.40 -9.34
CA VAL A 214 -1.62 8.61 -8.61
C VAL A 214 -2.01 7.42 -9.48
N THR A 215 -1.85 6.22 -8.96
CA THR A 215 -2.05 4.98 -9.72
C THR A 215 -3.39 4.31 -9.42
N GLU A 216 -3.98 4.64 -8.27
CA GLU A 216 -5.17 3.94 -7.73
C GLU A 216 -4.93 2.42 -7.52
N ASN A 217 -3.67 1.96 -7.65
CA ASN A 217 -3.28 0.59 -7.36
C ASN A 217 -2.98 0.45 -5.86
N VAL A 218 -4.04 0.21 -5.07
CA VAL A 218 -3.98 0.17 -3.62
C VAL A 218 -3.09 -0.96 -3.14
N TYR A 219 -2.08 -0.61 -2.35
CA TYR A 219 -1.27 -1.55 -1.58
C TYR A 219 -1.84 -1.73 -0.16
N GLN A 220 -2.23 -0.64 0.47
CA GLN A 220 -2.84 -0.60 1.80
C GLN A 220 -3.96 0.43 1.79
N ASP A 221 -5.17 -0.01 2.13
CA ASP A 221 -6.30 0.89 2.33
C ASP A 221 -6.12 1.70 3.63
N GLY A 222 -6.62 2.93 3.65
CA GLY A 222 -6.47 3.78 4.81
C GLY A 222 -6.88 5.23 4.57
N THR A 223 -6.57 6.06 5.56
CA THR A 223 -6.80 7.50 5.56
C THR A 223 -5.49 8.27 5.32
N LEU A 224 -5.54 9.60 5.36
CA LEU A 224 -4.33 10.43 5.35
C LEU A 224 -3.83 10.63 6.78
N ALA A 225 -3.13 9.64 7.35
CA ALA A 225 -2.50 9.78 8.66
C ALA A 225 -1.36 10.82 8.63
N PRO A 226 -0.97 11.42 9.78
CA PRO A 226 0.17 12.34 9.82
C PRO A 226 1.49 11.67 9.44
N LEU A 227 2.26 12.31 8.53
CA LEU A 227 3.59 11.88 8.08
C LEU A 227 4.71 12.52 8.89
#